data_a34e0be0a7cbcdc22aee2a446a51dff3
#
_entry.id   a34e0be0a7cbcdc22aee2a446a51dff3
#
_cell.length_a   1.000
_cell.length_b   1.000
_cell.length_c   1.000
_cell.angle_alpha   90.00
_cell.angle_beta   90.00
_cell.angle_gamma   90.00
#
_symmetry.space_group_name_H-M   'P 1'
#
loop_
_entity.id
_entity.type
_entity.pdbx_description
1 polymer ?
#
loop_
_entity_poly.entity_id
_entity_poly.type
_entity_poly.pdbx_seq_one_letter_code
_entity_poly.pdbx_strand_id
1 'polypeptide(L)'
;MRLPTARNLTQKASLNALAAALDYGARLVVGFLVTPLLVRGLGETLYGVWLVLGRATEYLTVATGRSTQALKWTLARQQHSTEVIAKRRAVGSALAVWLLFFPLVITVGSVVVWFLPTALHLPPGLIVITRIAAAILLIRLIANSLAEVPRSILEGENLGYKRMGLSAAVTIAGGGLTVLALHLETGLLGVAIASLITVLITGLLFLSVVRVNVPWSGVVKPTSDQTRKFLSLSWWFLLWRFVMMLMLASDLLILGFLESVELVTTYSLTKYFPEVLVQIVAAVVFGITPGLGGIIGSGDLKKAAMVRGEIMMLSWLIFTILGSGILLCNREFVRLWVGADHYAGALPTLLILLLMIQLILIRNDANIIDLTLVLPRKVLAGLGGALGAVVIAAILVGHFGAGIVGMVLGLLAGRAVLSFVYPIMVGRFLGTPMRSQIRAALRPALLSSGLFALTASLGVWIQLEPDVGFGAWLRLLFLFAATVGMAGLVSFTVGLSQEQRHSIAHRLSGLANSFSKRL
;
A
#
# COMPACT_ATOMS: atom_id res chain seq x y z
N MET A 1 33.84 18.92 11.53
CA MET A 1 32.94 17.96 10.85
C MET A 1 32.46 18.59 9.52
N ARG A 2 32.87 18.08 8.37
CA ARG A 2 32.52 18.69 7.06
C ARG A 2 31.04 18.46 6.78
N LEU A 3 30.26 19.52 6.48
CA LEU A 3 28.89 19.40 6.00
C LEU A 3 28.87 18.48 4.77
N PRO A 4 27.92 17.53 4.67
CA PRO A 4 27.83 16.68 3.49
C PRO A 4 27.59 17.57 2.26
N THR A 5 28.42 17.42 1.24
CA THR A 5 28.24 18.15 -0.03
C THR A 5 26.92 17.75 -0.67
N ALA A 6 26.29 18.64 -1.43
CA ALA A 6 25.03 18.39 -2.14
C ALA A 6 25.10 17.08 -2.99
N ARG A 7 26.26 16.76 -3.53
CA ARG A 7 26.55 15.52 -4.27
C ARG A 7 26.36 14.26 -3.40
N ASN A 8 26.79 14.30 -2.11
CA ASN A 8 26.62 13.18 -1.17
C ASN A 8 25.16 12.97 -0.74
N LEU A 9 24.36 14.03 -0.64
CA LEU A 9 22.94 13.94 -0.29
C LEU A 9 22.13 13.34 -1.44
N THR A 10 22.36 13.79 -2.68
CA THR A 10 21.71 13.25 -3.88
C THR A 10 22.06 11.77 -4.08
N GLN A 11 23.32 11.39 -3.86
CA GLN A 11 23.76 10.00 -3.96
C GLN A 11 23.08 9.11 -2.90
N LYS A 12 22.98 9.55 -1.64
CA LYS A 12 22.24 8.82 -0.61
C LYS A 12 20.76 8.69 -0.92
N ALA A 13 20.13 9.74 -1.45
CA ALA A 13 18.74 9.72 -1.86
C ALA A 13 18.50 8.70 -3.00
N SER A 14 19.36 8.67 -4.02
CA SER A 14 19.26 7.69 -5.11
C SER A 14 19.48 6.25 -4.63
N LEU A 15 20.42 6.02 -3.72
CA LEU A 15 20.64 4.69 -3.11
C LEU A 15 19.45 4.25 -2.26
N ASN A 16 18.83 5.16 -1.50
CA ASN A 16 17.61 4.84 -0.74
C ASN A 16 16.42 4.50 -1.67
N ALA A 17 16.29 5.22 -2.79
CA ALA A 17 15.26 4.93 -3.79
C ALA A 17 15.49 3.55 -4.44
N LEU A 18 16.72 3.23 -4.80
CA LEU A 18 17.09 1.91 -5.33
C LEU A 18 16.83 0.79 -4.30
N ALA A 19 17.19 1.01 -3.03
CA ALA A 19 16.89 0.07 -1.95
C ALA A 19 15.39 -0.20 -1.81
N ALA A 20 14.58 0.86 -1.86
CA ALA A 20 13.12 0.72 -1.80
C ALA A 20 12.56 -0.03 -3.03
N ALA A 21 13.09 0.22 -4.22
CA ALA A 21 12.70 -0.47 -5.45
C ALA A 21 13.04 -1.97 -5.39
N LEU A 22 14.24 -2.32 -4.91
CA LEU A 22 14.65 -3.72 -4.70
C LEU A 22 13.78 -4.44 -3.67
N ASP A 23 13.50 -3.79 -2.53
CA ASP A 23 12.63 -4.34 -1.49
C ASP A 23 11.20 -4.57 -2.01
N TYR A 24 10.70 -3.65 -2.84
CA TYR A 24 9.39 -3.79 -3.46
C TYR A 24 9.37 -4.89 -4.53
N GLY A 25 10.36 -4.91 -5.40
CA GLY A 25 10.50 -5.96 -6.43
C GLY A 25 10.59 -7.35 -5.83
N ALA A 26 11.39 -7.53 -4.76
CA ALA A 26 11.48 -8.81 -4.05
C ALA A 26 10.11 -9.23 -3.49
N ARG A 27 9.35 -8.31 -2.88
CA ARG A 27 8.00 -8.61 -2.38
C ARG A 27 7.03 -8.99 -3.48
N LEU A 28 7.06 -8.32 -4.63
CA LEU A 28 6.21 -8.67 -5.77
C LEU A 28 6.52 -10.07 -6.30
N VAL A 29 7.82 -10.36 -6.51
CA VAL A 29 8.25 -11.67 -7.02
C VAL A 29 7.89 -12.79 -6.03
N VAL A 30 8.20 -12.61 -4.74
CA VAL A 30 7.86 -13.60 -3.70
C VAL A 30 6.35 -13.76 -3.60
N GLY A 31 5.57 -12.66 -3.58
CA GLY A 31 4.11 -12.71 -3.56
C GLY A 31 3.55 -13.47 -4.77
N PHE A 32 4.05 -13.16 -5.97
CA PHE A 32 3.62 -13.83 -7.19
C PHE A 32 3.90 -15.34 -7.19
N LEU A 33 5.08 -15.75 -6.72
CA LEU A 33 5.48 -17.16 -6.71
C LEU A 33 4.86 -17.95 -5.56
N VAL A 34 4.73 -17.34 -4.36
CA VAL A 34 4.27 -18.03 -3.15
C VAL A 34 2.74 -18.13 -3.09
N THR A 35 2.00 -17.17 -3.65
CA THR A 35 0.53 -17.17 -3.58
C THR A 35 -0.12 -18.42 -4.15
N PRO A 36 0.24 -18.93 -5.35
CA PRO A 36 -0.33 -20.18 -5.86
C PRO A 36 -0.04 -21.39 -4.97
N LEU A 37 1.15 -21.40 -4.36
CA LEU A 37 1.54 -22.47 -3.44
C LEU A 37 0.75 -22.41 -2.13
N LEU A 38 0.48 -21.19 -1.63
CA LEU A 38 -0.40 -20.99 -0.48
C LEU A 38 -1.84 -21.44 -0.76
N VAL A 39 -2.40 -21.05 -1.93
CA VAL A 39 -3.76 -21.45 -2.32
C VAL A 39 -3.87 -22.98 -2.43
N ARG A 40 -2.90 -23.63 -3.10
CA ARG A 40 -2.88 -25.08 -3.25
C ARG A 40 -2.61 -25.82 -1.94
N GLY A 41 -1.67 -25.33 -1.13
CA GLY A 41 -1.24 -26.00 0.10
C GLY A 41 -2.16 -25.79 1.29
N LEU A 42 -2.87 -24.67 1.37
CA LEU A 42 -3.85 -24.39 2.43
C LEU A 42 -5.28 -24.73 2.01
N GLY A 43 -5.56 -24.74 0.72
CA GLY A 43 -6.92 -24.73 0.20
C GLY A 43 -7.58 -23.35 0.32
N GLU A 44 -8.72 -23.21 -0.33
CA GLU A 44 -9.44 -21.94 -0.48
C GLU A 44 -9.87 -21.34 0.86
N THR A 45 -10.44 -22.17 1.74
CA THR A 45 -10.94 -21.76 3.06
C THR A 45 -9.81 -21.25 3.96
N LEU A 46 -8.75 -22.04 4.16
CA LEU A 46 -7.65 -21.63 5.05
C LEU A 46 -6.81 -20.49 4.46
N TYR A 47 -6.71 -20.38 3.14
CA TYR A 47 -6.10 -19.22 2.51
C TYR A 47 -6.91 -17.95 2.75
N GLY A 48 -8.24 -18.01 2.63
CA GLY A 48 -9.14 -16.91 2.97
C GLY A 48 -9.01 -16.51 4.45
N VAL A 49 -8.97 -17.49 5.36
CA VAL A 49 -8.69 -17.26 6.79
C VAL A 49 -7.35 -16.55 6.98
N TRP A 50 -6.29 -17.00 6.31
CA TRP A 50 -4.97 -16.37 6.35
C TRP A 50 -5.01 -14.89 5.96
N LEU A 51 -5.74 -14.56 4.90
CA LEU A 51 -5.91 -13.19 4.44
C LEU A 51 -6.66 -12.32 5.45
N VAL A 52 -7.75 -12.83 6.02
CA VAL A 52 -8.54 -12.11 7.05
C VAL A 52 -7.70 -11.89 8.31
N LEU A 53 -6.99 -12.92 8.79
CA LEU A 53 -6.06 -12.81 9.93
C LEU A 53 -4.99 -11.74 9.67
N GLY A 54 -4.44 -11.71 8.46
CA GLY A 54 -3.48 -10.70 8.03
C GLY A 54 -4.07 -9.28 8.14
N ARG A 55 -5.27 -9.07 7.63
CA ARG A 55 -5.95 -7.76 7.68
C ARG A 55 -6.33 -7.36 9.10
N ALA A 56 -6.85 -8.29 9.91
CA ALA A 56 -7.13 -8.03 11.32
C ALA A 56 -5.85 -7.60 12.08
N THR A 57 -4.72 -8.28 11.81
CA THR A 57 -3.42 -7.91 12.39
C THR A 57 -2.96 -6.53 11.93
N GLU A 58 -3.22 -6.13 10.67
CA GLU A 58 -2.94 -4.78 10.18
C GLU A 58 -3.73 -3.71 10.94
N TYR A 59 -5.01 -3.95 11.27
CA TYR A 59 -5.80 -3.05 12.13
C TYR A 59 -5.18 -2.93 13.52
N LEU A 60 -4.71 -4.02 14.11
CA LEU A 60 -4.05 -3.99 15.41
C LEU A 60 -2.75 -3.15 15.41
N THR A 61 -2.12 -2.90 14.24
CA THR A 61 -0.96 -1.99 14.16
C THR A 61 -1.31 -0.55 14.56
N VAL A 62 -2.58 -0.15 14.47
CA VAL A 62 -3.03 1.17 14.96
C VAL A 62 -2.86 1.25 16.47
N ALA A 63 -3.16 0.17 17.19
CA ALA A 63 -3.03 0.09 18.64
C ALA A 63 -1.57 0.13 19.15
N THR A 64 -0.56 0.03 18.26
CA THR A 64 0.86 0.13 18.66
C THR A 64 1.37 1.57 18.89
N GLY A 65 0.53 2.58 18.74
CA GLY A 65 0.85 3.99 18.99
C GLY A 65 1.77 4.65 17.96
N ARG A 66 2.18 3.95 16.89
CA ARG A 66 3.03 4.49 15.79
C ARG A 66 4.28 5.23 16.26
N SER A 67 4.82 4.85 17.41
CA SER A 67 5.99 5.49 18.03
C SER A 67 7.23 5.45 17.14
N THR A 68 7.39 4.40 16.32
CA THR A 68 8.51 4.25 15.37
C THR A 68 8.49 5.30 14.25
N GLN A 69 7.32 5.72 13.79
CA GLN A 69 7.20 6.80 12.81
C GLN A 69 7.63 8.16 13.41
N ALA A 70 7.18 8.45 14.64
CA ALA A 70 7.59 9.64 15.35
C ALA A 70 9.12 9.64 15.61
N LEU A 71 9.69 8.48 15.94
CA LEU A 71 11.14 8.29 16.10
C LEU A 71 11.89 8.65 14.81
N LYS A 72 11.48 8.12 13.68
CA LYS A 72 12.09 8.41 12.38
C LYS A 72 12.13 9.92 12.10
N TRP A 73 11.01 10.63 12.28
CA TRP A 73 10.95 12.07 12.05
C TRP A 73 11.76 12.88 13.06
N THR A 74 11.79 12.47 14.32
CA THR A 74 12.58 13.12 15.37
C THR A 74 14.07 12.99 15.07
N LEU A 75 14.55 11.80 14.73
CA LEU A 75 15.95 11.57 14.38
C LEU A 75 16.34 12.28 13.08
N ALA A 76 15.45 12.32 12.09
CA ALA A 76 15.71 13.06 10.85
C ALA A 76 15.93 14.57 11.10
N ARG A 77 15.18 15.18 12.02
CA ARG A 77 15.40 16.57 12.45
C ARG A 77 16.71 16.75 13.21
N GLN A 78 17.12 15.73 13.96
CA GLN A 78 18.35 15.73 14.77
C GLN A 78 19.56 15.16 14.02
N GLN A 79 19.47 14.90 12.72
CA GLN A 79 20.52 14.23 11.94
C GLN A 79 21.87 14.93 12.06
N HIS A 80 21.89 16.27 12.10
CA HIS A 80 23.11 17.07 12.21
C HIS A 80 23.47 17.44 13.66
N SER A 81 22.65 17.04 14.64
CA SER A 81 22.93 17.31 16.04
C SER A 81 24.04 16.39 16.57
N THR A 82 24.97 16.95 17.32
CA THR A 82 26.02 16.22 18.02
C THR A 82 25.56 15.71 19.39
N GLU A 83 24.35 16.06 19.83
CA GLU A 83 23.78 15.65 21.11
C GLU A 83 23.33 14.19 21.11
N VAL A 84 24.26 13.28 21.36
CA VAL A 84 24.01 11.83 21.43
C VAL A 84 22.93 11.48 22.45
N ILE A 85 22.91 12.14 23.60
CA ILE A 85 21.95 11.89 24.67
C ILE A 85 20.52 12.23 24.21
N ALA A 86 20.33 13.30 23.44
CA ALA A 86 19.03 13.68 22.90
C ALA A 86 18.48 12.60 21.91
N LYS A 87 19.34 12.08 21.04
CA LYS A 87 18.99 10.98 20.12
C LYS A 87 18.63 9.69 20.87
N ARG A 88 19.42 9.30 21.88
CA ARG A 88 19.13 8.12 22.73
C ARG A 88 17.84 8.28 23.54
N ARG A 89 17.54 9.50 24.02
CA ARG A 89 16.25 9.81 24.67
C ARG A 89 15.08 9.73 23.70
N ALA A 90 15.25 10.10 22.44
CA ALA A 90 14.21 9.92 21.43
C ALA A 90 13.87 8.43 21.23
N VAL A 91 14.89 7.55 21.20
CA VAL A 91 14.68 6.09 21.17
C VAL A 91 13.94 5.63 22.43
N GLY A 92 14.36 6.11 23.62
CA GLY A 92 13.68 5.82 24.89
C GLY A 92 12.23 6.29 24.90
N SER A 93 11.95 7.50 24.34
CA SER A 93 10.57 8.01 24.22
C SER A 93 9.71 7.12 23.32
N ALA A 94 10.26 6.63 22.21
CA ALA A 94 9.54 5.73 21.32
C ALA A 94 9.20 4.41 22.01
N LEU A 95 10.13 3.83 22.77
CA LEU A 95 9.89 2.61 23.54
C LEU A 95 8.91 2.85 24.69
N ALA A 96 8.99 3.99 25.38
CA ALA A 96 8.05 4.33 26.46
C ALA A 96 6.62 4.49 25.93
N VAL A 97 6.42 5.15 24.80
CA VAL A 97 5.11 5.24 24.14
C VAL A 97 4.64 3.87 23.69
N TRP A 98 5.51 3.03 23.11
CA TRP A 98 5.17 1.67 22.74
C TRP A 98 4.71 0.84 23.96
N LEU A 99 5.43 0.92 25.10
CA LEU A 99 5.06 0.25 26.34
C LEU A 99 3.71 0.75 26.89
N LEU A 100 3.40 2.03 26.73
CA LEU A 100 2.09 2.61 27.13
C LEU A 100 0.94 2.00 26.33
N PHE A 101 1.15 1.73 25.04
CA PHE A 101 0.15 1.11 24.17
C PHE A 101 0.13 -0.43 24.24
N PHE A 102 1.16 -1.05 24.80
CA PHE A 102 1.30 -2.51 24.87
C PHE A 102 0.10 -3.23 25.52
N PRO A 103 -0.44 -2.77 26.70
CA PRO A 103 -1.64 -3.40 27.27
C PRO A 103 -2.84 -3.35 26.34
N LEU A 104 -3.03 -2.24 25.59
CA LEU A 104 -4.09 -2.11 24.61
C LEU A 104 -3.92 -3.13 23.46
N VAL A 105 -2.70 -3.31 22.94
CA VAL A 105 -2.42 -4.30 21.89
C VAL A 105 -2.73 -5.72 22.38
N ILE A 106 -2.33 -6.06 23.61
CA ILE A 106 -2.61 -7.39 24.19
C ILE A 106 -4.12 -7.57 24.38
N THR A 107 -4.81 -6.61 24.98
CA THR A 107 -6.26 -6.73 25.25
C THR A 107 -7.05 -6.86 23.96
N VAL A 108 -6.90 -5.90 23.04
CA VAL A 108 -7.64 -5.92 21.76
C VAL A 108 -7.20 -7.12 20.91
N GLY A 109 -5.91 -7.43 20.90
CA GLY A 109 -5.36 -8.60 20.19
C GLY A 109 -5.92 -9.91 20.71
N SER A 110 -6.02 -10.09 22.04
CA SER A 110 -6.60 -11.30 22.65
C SER A 110 -8.10 -11.44 22.33
N VAL A 111 -8.83 -10.31 22.32
CA VAL A 111 -10.24 -10.29 21.90
C VAL A 111 -10.35 -10.75 20.43
N VAL A 112 -9.51 -10.21 19.55
CA VAL A 112 -9.48 -10.63 18.13
C VAL A 112 -9.14 -12.11 18.00
N VAL A 113 -8.09 -12.60 18.69
CA VAL A 113 -7.69 -14.03 18.67
C VAL A 113 -8.84 -14.94 19.10
N TRP A 114 -9.60 -14.55 20.11
CA TRP A 114 -10.68 -15.38 20.64
C TRP A 114 -11.93 -15.36 19.78
N PHE A 115 -12.40 -14.18 19.36
CA PHE A 115 -13.70 -14.00 18.70
C PHE A 115 -13.63 -14.11 17.17
N LEU A 116 -12.50 -13.78 16.54
CA LEU A 116 -12.40 -13.74 15.08
C LEU A 116 -12.77 -15.07 14.40
N PRO A 117 -12.31 -16.25 14.86
CA PRO A 117 -12.63 -17.53 14.21
C PRO A 117 -14.14 -17.86 14.27
N THR A 118 -14.79 -17.51 15.37
CA THR A 118 -16.25 -17.70 15.51
C THR A 118 -17.03 -16.69 14.67
N ALA A 119 -16.56 -15.46 14.57
CA ALA A 119 -17.16 -14.42 13.74
C ALA A 119 -17.03 -14.70 12.23
N LEU A 120 -16.07 -15.53 11.83
CA LEU A 120 -15.90 -16.00 10.46
C LEU A 120 -16.75 -17.26 10.14
N HIS A 121 -17.59 -17.72 11.06
CA HIS A 121 -18.47 -18.87 10.90
C HIS A 121 -17.72 -20.15 10.46
N LEU A 122 -16.47 -20.32 10.96
CA LEU A 122 -15.63 -21.45 10.59
C LEU A 122 -16.16 -22.77 11.16
N PRO A 123 -15.96 -23.90 10.45
CA PRO A 123 -16.23 -25.21 10.98
C PRO A 123 -15.50 -25.44 12.32
N PRO A 124 -16.12 -26.17 13.29
CA PRO A 124 -15.55 -26.37 14.63
C PRO A 124 -14.12 -26.90 14.63
N GLY A 125 -13.76 -27.76 13.67
CA GLY A 125 -12.41 -28.33 13.52
C GLY A 125 -11.34 -27.28 13.15
N LEU A 126 -11.70 -26.15 12.57
CA LEU A 126 -10.76 -25.10 12.16
C LEU A 126 -10.62 -23.98 13.20
N ILE A 127 -11.52 -23.90 14.20
CA ILE A 127 -11.54 -22.81 15.18
C ILE A 127 -10.25 -22.80 16.01
N VAL A 128 -9.83 -23.94 16.52
CA VAL A 128 -8.63 -24.05 17.40
C VAL A 128 -7.37 -23.70 16.62
N ILE A 129 -7.20 -24.26 15.42
CA ILE A 129 -6.04 -24.00 14.57
C ILE A 129 -5.97 -22.50 14.22
N THR A 130 -7.11 -21.88 13.89
CA THR A 130 -7.18 -20.46 13.55
C THR A 130 -6.88 -19.58 14.76
N ARG A 131 -7.31 -19.96 15.98
CA ARG A 131 -6.95 -19.24 17.23
C ARG A 131 -5.45 -19.28 17.48
N ILE A 132 -4.82 -20.45 17.34
CA ILE A 132 -3.37 -20.58 17.52
C ILE A 132 -2.63 -19.76 16.47
N ALA A 133 -3.03 -19.81 15.19
CA ALA A 133 -2.44 -19.00 14.14
C ALA A 133 -2.58 -17.50 14.42
N ALA A 134 -3.77 -17.06 14.85
CA ALA A 134 -4.02 -15.67 15.25
C ALA A 134 -3.14 -15.23 16.43
N ALA A 135 -2.94 -16.09 17.44
CA ALA A 135 -2.04 -15.83 18.56
C ALA A 135 -0.58 -15.69 18.09
N ILE A 136 -0.11 -16.55 17.18
CA ILE A 136 1.23 -16.45 16.58
C ILE A 136 1.36 -15.11 15.80
N LEU A 137 0.33 -14.70 15.06
CA LEU A 137 0.33 -13.42 14.35
C LEU A 137 0.29 -12.22 15.31
N LEU A 138 -0.35 -12.32 16.47
CA LEU A 138 -0.27 -11.30 17.52
C LEU A 138 1.16 -11.20 18.09
N ILE A 139 1.82 -12.31 18.37
CA ILE A 139 3.23 -12.34 18.79
C ILE A 139 4.12 -11.74 17.68
N ARG A 140 3.87 -12.10 16.42
CA ARG A 140 4.55 -11.53 15.26
C ARG A 140 4.37 -10.00 15.18
N LEU A 141 3.16 -9.48 15.44
CA LEU A 141 2.88 -8.04 15.47
C LEU A 141 3.72 -7.32 16.53
N ILE A 142 3.79 -7.89 17.73
CA ILE A 142 4.59 -7.36 18.85
C ILE A 142 6.08 -7.36 18.47
N ALA A 143 6.59 -8.47 17.96
CA ALA A 143 7.97 -8.60 17.51
C ALA A 143 8.29 -7.62 16.37
N ASN A 144 7.38 -7.45 15.40
CA ASN A 144 7.54 -6.50 14.30
C ASN A 144 7.60 -5.05 14.79
N SER A 145 6.78 -4.70 15.78
CA SER A 145 6.79 -3.34 16.36
C SER A 145 8.14 -2.99 16.98
N LEU A 146 8.83 -3.96 17.59
CA LEU A 146 10.18 -3.80 18.11
C LEU A 146 11.23 -3.80 16.99
N ALA A 147 11.09 -4.67 15.98
CA ALA A 147 11.98 -4.73 14.82
C ALA A 147 11.96 -3.43 13.97
N GLU A 148 10.85 -2.68 14.00
CA GLU A 148 10.74 -1.37 13.33
C GLU A 148 11.58 -0.28 14.02
N VAL A 149 12.00 -0.42 15.29
CA VAL A 149 12.82 0.58 15.99
C VAL A 149 14.19 0.74 15.30
N PRO A 150 15.02 -0.31 15.12
CA PRO A 150 16.28 -0.18 14.40
C PRO A 150 16.10 0.29 12.95
N ARG A 151 15.03 -0.12 12.28
CA ARG A 151 14.69 0.39 10.95
C ARG A 151 14.47 1.91 10.97
N SER A 152 13.71 2.42 11.94
CA SER A 152 13.42 3.86 12.08
C SER A 152 14.68 4.66 12.39
N ILE A 153 15.63 4.09 13.12
CA ILE A 153 16.95 4.71 13.38
C ILE A 153 17.73 4.87 12.07
N LEU A 154 17.81 3.81 11.24
CA LEU A 154 18.50 3.86 9.95
C LEU A 154 17.86 4.86 8.99
N GLU A 155 16.51 4.88 8.93
CA GLU A 155 15.78 5.79 8.07
C GLU A 155 15.91 7.25 8.55
N GLY A 156 15.87 7.50 9.85
CA GLY A 156 16.04 8.82 10.44
C GLY A 156 17.43 9.40 10.23
N GLU A 157 18.48 8.56 10.30
CA GLU A 157 19.87 8.95 10.02
C GLU A 157 20.21 8.96 8.51
N ASN A 158 19.21 8.79 7.63
CA ASN A 158 19.41 8.71 6.17
C ASN A 158 20.39 7.59 5.74
N LEU A 159 20.35 6.48 6.47
CA LEU A 159 21.16 5.27 6.26
C LEU A 159 20.32 4.08 5.78
N GLY A 160 19.11 4.32 5.29
CA GLY A 160 18.20 3.28 4.81
C GLY A 160 18.83 2.37 3.75
N TYR A 161 19.71 2.92 2.90
CA TYR A 161 20.44 2.15 1.89
C TYR A 161 21.42 1.12 2.48
N LYS A 162 21.85 1.26 3.74
CA LYS A 162 22.73 0.29 4.42
C LYS A 162 22.09 -1.08 4.65
N ARG A 163 20.77 -1.15 4.56
CA ARG A 163 19.99 -2.40 4.59
C ARG A 163 19.61 -2.90 3.19
N MET A 164 20.07 -2.23 2.13
CA MET A 164 19.81 -2.60 0.73
C MET A 164 20.30 -4.01 0.45
N GLY A 165 19.47 -4.81 -0.23
CA GLY A 165 19.74 -6.22 -0.47
C GLY A 165 19.42 -7.13 0.71
N LEU A 166 19.66 -6.71 1.96
CA LEU A 166 19.35 -7.49 3.14
C LEU A 166 17.84 -7.64 3.33
N SER A 167 17.06 -6.56 3.18
CA SER A 167 15.60 -6.63 3.21
C SER A 167 15.04 -7.55 2.12
N ALA A 168 15.57 -7.44 0.89
CA ALA A 168 15.18 -8.30 -0.22
C ALA A 168 15.54 -9.77 0.05
N ALA A 169 16.75 -10.04 0.56
CA ALA A 169 17.19 -11.39 0.93
C ALA A 169 16.30 -12.00 2.01
N VAL A 170 15.95 -11.24 3.06
CA VAL A 170 15.02 -11.71 4.11
C VAL A 170 13.61 -11.96 3.55
N THR A 171 13.13 -11.13 2.62
CA THR A 171 11.85 -11.34 1.94
C THR A 171 11.86 -12.66 1.17
N ILE A 172 12.92 -12.94 0.42
CA ILE A 172 13.08 -14.19 -0.33
C ILE A 172 13.20 -15.38 0.63
N ALA A 173 14.00 -15.27 1.69
CA ALA A 173 14.14 -16.31 2.71
C ALA A 173 12.80 -16.59 3.41
N GLY A 174 12.01 -15.55 3.74
CA GLY A 174 10.67 -15.68 4.32
C GLY A 174 9.70 -16.38 3.38
N GLY A 175 9.76 -16.08 2.08
CA GLY A 175 9.04 -16.84 1.05
C GLY A 175 9.45 -18.30 1.02
N GLY A 176 10.76 -18.59 1.07
CA GLY A 176 11.29 -19.94 1.15
C GLY A 176 10.84 -20.70 2.41
N LEU A 177 10.83 -20.05 3.58
CA LEU A 177 10.30 -20.62 4.82
C LEU A 177 8.81 -20.95 4.71
N THR A 178 8.03 -20.09 4.04
CA THR A 178 6.61 -20.34 3.79
C THR A 178 6.42 -21.56 2.89
N VAL A 179 7.19 -21.68 1.80
CA VAL A 179 7.16 -22.84 0.90
C VAL A 179 7.57 -24.12 1.64
N LEU A 180 8.61 -24.04 2.47
CA LEU A 180 9.04 -25.18 3.31
C LEU A 180 7.93 -25.61 4.27
N ALA A 181 7.25 -24.66 4.92
CA ALA A 181 6.14 -24.98 5.81
C ALA A 181 4.98 -25.67 5.08
N LEU A 182 4.68 -25.27 3.84
CA LEU A 182 3.67 -25.92 3.01
C LEU A 182 4.12 -27.33 2.57
N HIS A 183 5.40 -27.48 2.20
CA HIS A 183 5.94 -28.80 1.82
C HIS A 183 5.96 -29.79 2.97
N LEU A 184 6.15 -29.32 4.21
CA LEU A 184 6.08 -30.11 5.43
C LEU A 184 4.63 -30.35 5.92
N GLU A 185 3.62 -29.95 5.13
CA GLU A 185 2.19 -30.10 5.42
C GLU A 185 1.75 -29.53 6.78
N THR A 186 2.50 -28.53 7.30
CA THR A 186 2.20 -27.90 8.60
C THR A 186 1.01 -26.92 8.54
N GLY A 187 0.43 -26.73 7.36
CA GLY A 187 -0.78 -25.94 7.12
C GLY A 187 -0.67 -24.49 7.59
N LEU A 188 -1.78 -23.94 8.08
CA LEU A 188 -1.89 -22.54 8.51
C LEU A 188 -0.90 -22.19 9.64
N LEU A 189 -0.63 -23.12 10.55
CA LEU A 189 0.29 -22.90 11.68
C LEU A 189 1.72 -22.72 11.19
N GLY A 190 2.17 -23.56 10.26
CA GLY A 190 3.51 -23.46 9.71
C GLY A 190 3.74 -22.13 8.98
N VAL A 191 2.75 -21.66 8.22
CA VAL A 191 2.80 -20.35 7.54
C VAL A 191 2.88 -19.19 8.56
N ALA A 192 2.11 -19.27 9.65
CA ALA A 192 2.14 -18.28 10.72
C ALA A 192 3.52 -18.26 11.42
N ILE A 193 4.09 -19.42 11.73
CA ILE A 193 5.42 -19.57 12.33
C ILE A 193 6.49 -19.04 11.37
N ALA A 194 6.47 -19.41 10.09
CA ALA A 194 7.41 -18.91 9.08
C ALA A 194 7.41 -17.38 9.02
N SER A 195 6.23 -16.77 9.10
CA SER A 195 6.09 -15.32 9.13
C SER A 195 6.67 -14.68 10.40
N LEU A 196 6.52 -15.32 11.57
CA LEU A 196 7.12 -14.88 12.83
C LEU A 196 8.64 -14.98 12.78
N ILE A 197 9.19 -16.10 12.34
CA ILE A 197 10.64 -16.31 12.19
C ILE A 197 11.23 -15.24 11.27
N THR A 198 10.58 -14.95 10.16
CA THR A 198 11.01 -13.90 9.20
C THR A 198 11.11 -12.53 9.87
N VAL A 199 10.15 -12.17 10.72
CA VAL A 199 10.18 -10.90 11.47
C VAL A 199 11.30 -10.88 12.50
N LEU A 200 11.52 -11.97 13.24
CA LEU A 200 12.61 -12.07 14.22
C LEU A 200 13.98 -11.93 13.55
N ILE A 201 14.20 -12.63 12.44
CA ILE A 201 15.43 -12.51 11.63
C ILE A 201 15.60 -11.07 11.16
N THR A 202 14.54 -10.43 10.63
CA THR A 202 14.58 -9.03 10.18
C THR A 202 15.01 -8.08 11.31
N GLY A 203 14.43 -8.23 12.50
CA GLY A 203 14.75 -7.40 13.66
C GLY A 203 16.20 -7.55 14.10
N LEU A 204 16.70 -8.78 14.20
CA LEU A 204 18.09 -9.07 14.58
C LEU A 204 19.08 -8.51 13.56
N LEU A 205 18.81 -8.70 12.27
CA LEU A 205 19.69 -8.18 11.21
C LEU A 205 19.69 -6.65 11.17
N PHE A 206 18.55 -5.99 11.31
CA PHE A 206 18.50 -4.53 11.34
C PHE A 206 19.18 -3.95 12.60
N LEU A 207 19.03 -4.64 13.73
CA LEU A 207 19.75 -4.27 14.94
C LEU A 207 21.27 -4.38 14.75
N SER A 208 21.75 -5.43 14.09
CA SER A 208 23.16 -5.60 13.75
C SER A 208 23.67 -4.46 12.84
N VAL A 209 22.90 -4.12 11.80
CA VAL A 209 23.23 -3.00 10.89
C VAL A 209 23.30 -1.66 11.67
N VAL A 210 22.37 -1.44 12.62
CA VAL A 210 22.39 -0.23 13.47
C VAL A 210 23.64 -0.20 14.34
N ARG A 211 23.97 -1.31 15.02
CA ARG A 211 25.15 -1.39 15.90
C ARG A 211 26.44 -1.08 15.17
N VAL A 212 26.57 -1.54 13.92
CA VAL A 212 27.77 -1.30 13.10
C VAL A 212 27.84 0.12 12.52
N ASN A 213 26.69 0.67 12.08
CA ASN A 213 26.70 1.92 11.29
C ASN A 213 26.27 3.16 12.08
N VAL A 214 25.74 3.01 13.31
CA VAL A 214 25.25 4.11 14.14
C VAL A 214 25.98 4.13 15.48
N PRO A 215 27.13 4.82 15.59
CA PRO A 215 27.98 4.79 16.81
C PRO A 215 27.29 5.28 18.08
N TRP A 216 26.28 6.16 17.92
CA TRP A 216 25.51 6.69 19.05
C TRP A 216 24.39 5.75 19.50
N SER A 217 24.15 4.63 18.83
CA SER A 217 23.04 3.71 19.13
C SER A 217 22.96 3.38 20.63
N GLY A 218 21.73 3.34 21.14
CA GLY A 218 21.45 3.09 22.55
C GLY A 218 20.12 3.67 22.99
N VAL A 219 19.77 3.42 24.25
CA VAL A 219 18.52 3.87 24.87
C VAL A 219 18.86 4.63 26.15
N VAL A 220 18.23 5.78 26.36
CA VAL A 220 18.29 6.54 27.63
C VAL A 220 16.84 6.83 28.05
N LYS A 221 16.57 6.72 29.35
CA LYS A 221 15.23 6.99 29.91
C LYS A 221 14.80 8.42 29.55
N PRO A 222 13.63 8.60 28.92
CA PRO A 222 13.11 9.92 28.55
C PRO A 222 12.55 10.64 29.79
N THR A 223 12.41 11.95 29.70
CA THR A 223 11.62 12.74 30.67
C THR A 223 10.13 12.64 30.33
N SER A 224 9.26 12.85 31.34
CA SER A 224 7.80 12.84 31.15
C SER A 224 7.34 13.86 30.10
N ASP A 225 7.95 15.05 30.06
CA ASP A 225 7.65 16.09 29.06
C ASP A 225 8.01 15.64 27.63
N GLN A 226 9.16 14.98 27.46
CA GLN A 226 9.57 14.42 26.17
C GLN A 226 8.60 13.32 25.69
N THR A 227 8.21 12.41 26.57
CA THR A 227 7.25 11.37 26.27
C THR A 227 5.88 11.94 25.89
N ARG A 228 5.41 12.98 26.60
CA ARG A 228 4.15 13.66 26.30
C ARG A 228 4.17 14.37 24.95
N LYS A 229 5.24 15.09 24.62
CA LYS A 229 5.43 15.71 23.30
C LYS A 229 5.47 14.66 22.18
N PHE A 230 6.14 13.54 22.42
CA PHE A 230 6.22 12.43 21.49
C PHE A 230 4.85 11.77 21.25
N LEU A 231 4.07 11.57 22.30
CA LEU A 231 2.71 11.03 22.24
C LEU A 231 1.77 11.97 21.47
N SER A 232 1.81 13.27 21.73
CA SER A 232 1.02 14.28 21.01
C SER A 232 1.31 14.28 19.51
N LEU A 233 2.57 14.13 19.11
CA LEU A 233 2.94 14.00 17.71
C LEU A 233 2.41 12.69 17.08
N SER A 234 2.43 11.61 17.85
CA SER A 234 2.01 10.28 17.40
C SER A 234 0.51 10.18 17.16
N TRP A 235 -0.32 10.96 17.86
CA TRP A 235 -1.78 10.87 17.84
C TRP A 235 -2.40 11.10 16.46
N TRP A 236 -2.00 12.18 15.76
CA TRP A 236 -2.51 12.47 14.41
C TRP A 236 -2.03 11.46 13.37
N PHE A 237 -0.81 10.94 13.51
CA PHE A 237 -0.33 9.84 12.67
C PHE A 237 -1.10 8.55 12.91
N LEU A 238 -1.49 8.28 14.15
CA LEU A 238 -2.32 7.13 14.53
C LEU A 238 -3.72 7.23 13.90
N LEU A 239 -4.40 8.37 14.09
CA LEU A 239 -5.72 8.59 13.50
C LEU A 239 -5.70 8.50 11.98
N TRP A 240 -4.70 9.12 11.33
CA TRP A 240 -4.56 9.01 9.88
C TRP A 240 -4.30 7.57 9.43
N ARG A 241 -3.49 6.82 10.18
CA ARG A 241 -3.28 5.39 9.89
C ARG A 241 -4.58 4.60 10.00
N PHE A 242 -5.41 4.89 10.99
CA PHE A 242 -6.71 4.24 11.14
C PHE A 242 -7.61 4.52 9.94
N VAL A 243 -7.71 5.79 9.49
CA VAL A 243 -8.42 6.14 8.26
C VAL A 243 -7.90 5.35 7.06
N MET A 244 -6.58 5.28 6.92
CA MET A 244 -5.96 4.50 5.82
C MET A 244 -6.24 3.00 5.92
N MET A 245 -6.33 2.43 7.13
CA MET A 245 -6.75 1.04 7.30
C MET A 245 -8.21 0.82 6.90
N LEU A 246 -9.11 1.70 7.32
CA LEU A 246 -10.51 1.66 6.88
C LEU A 246 -10.64 1.74 5.36
N MET A 247 -9.77 2.50 4.69
CA MET A 247 -9.79 2.62 3.24
C MET A 247 -9.15 1.44 2.49
N LEU A 248 -8.20 0.72 3.08
CA LEU A 248 -7.37 -0.25 2.36
C LEU A 248 -7.62 -1.70 2.77
N ALA A 249 -8.16 -1.94 3.96
CA ALA A 249 -8.21 -3.26 4.55
C ALA A 249 -9.61 -3.70 4.99
N SER A 250 -10.63 -2.82 4.88
CA SER A 250 -12.00 -3.16 5.30
C SER A 250 -12.70 -4.14 4.36
N ASP A 251 -12.36 -4.13 3.08
CA ASP A 251 -12.95 -4.97 2.06
C ASP A 251 -12.91 -6.47 2.41
N LEU A 252 -11.74 -6.98 2.76
CA LEU A 252 -11.56 -8.39 3.14
C LEU A 252 -12.28 -8.74 4.45
N LEU A 253 -12.34 -7.80 5.41
CA LEU A 253 -13.05 -8.02 6.67
C LEU A 253 -14.56 -8.02 6.45
N ILE A 254 -15.10 -7.11 5.64
CA ILE A 254 -16.53 -7.07 5.30
C ILE A 254 -16.97 -8.39 4.66
N LEU A 255 -16.23 -8.86 3.64
CA LEU A 255 -16.54 -10.14 3.00
C LEU A 255 -16.38 -11.32 3.95
N GLY A 256 -15.33 -11.36 4.75
CA GLY A 256 -15.06 -12.47 5.67
C GLY A 256 -16.07 -12.59 6.80
N PHE A 257 -16.64 -11.46 7.28
CA PHE A 257 -17.64 -11.47 8.36
C PHE A 257 -19.07 -11.63 7.88
N LEU A 258 -19.40 -11.10 6.70
CA LEU A 258 -20.79 -11.02 6.24
C LEU A 258 -21.12 -12.04 5.14
N GLU A 259 -20.11 -12.62 4.50
CA GLU A 259 -20.25 -13.63 3.45
C GLU A 259 -19.45 -14.89 3.83
N SER A 260 -18.31 -15.12 3.15
CA SER A 260 -17.48 -16.30 3.41
C SER A 260 -15.99 -16.03 3.21
N VAL A 261 -15.15 -16.87 3.80
CA VAL A 261 -13.69 -16.80 3.62
C VAL A 261 -13.25 -17.25 2.22
N GLU A 262 -14.02 -18.10 1.55
CA GLU A 262 -13.82 -18.50 0.17
C GLU A 262 -14.01 -17.32 -0.77
N LEU A 263 -15.05 -16.49 -0.53
CA LEU A 263 -15.27 -15.28 -1.31
C LEU A 263 -14.15 -14.25 -1.10
N VAL A 264 -13.56 -14.20 0.11
CA VAL A 264 -12.35 -13.40 0.38
C VAL A 264 -11.20 -13.87 -0.49
N THR A 265 -11.00 -15.18 -0.64
CA THR A 265 -9.98 -15.76 -1.51
C THR A 265 -10.17 -15.32 -2.96
N THR A 266 -11.35 -15.57 -3.53
CA THR A 266 -11.71 -15.20 -4.91
C THR A 266 -11.54 -13.70 -5.17
N TYR A 267 -12.03 -12.86 -4.26
CA TYR A 267 -11.87 -11.41 -4.36
C TYR A 267 -10.40 -10.98 -4.31
N SER A 268 -9.62 -11.52 -3.37
CA SER A 268 -8.21 -11.15 -3.20
C SER A 268 -7.35 -11.53 -4.40
N LEU A 269 -7.59 -12.69 -5.00
CA LEU A 269 -6.88 -13.16 -6.19
C LEU A 269 -7.26 -12.33 -7.43
N THR A 270 -8.54 -12.00 -7.59
CA THR A 270 -9.01 -11.10 -8.66
C THR A 270 -8.43 -9.68 -8.51
N LYS A 271 -8.29 -9.19 -7.28
CA LYS A 271 -7.80 -7.85 -6.94
C LYS A 271 -6.28 -7.71 -7.07
N TYR A 272 -5.53 -8.79 -7.19
CA TYR A 272 -4.06 -8.80 -7.08
C TYR A 272 -3.39 -7.79 -8.01
N PHE A 273 -3.64 -7.84 -9.31
CA PHE A 273 -3.06 -6.88 -10.26
C PHE A 273 -3.59 -5.44 -10.12
N PRO A 274 -4.89 -5.19 -9.94
CA PRO A 274 -5.37 -3.86 -9.57
C PRO A 274 -4.65 -3.26 -8.35
N GLU A 275 -4.31 -4.06 -7.33
CA GLU A 275 -3.59 -3.59 -6.15
C GLU A 275 -2.11 -3.28 -6.46
N VAL A 276 -1.44 -4.08 -7.29
CA VAL A 276 -0.08 -3.79 -7.80
C VAL A 276 -0.06 -2.47 -8.57
N LEU A 277 -1.08 -2.20 -9.39
CA LEU A 277 -1.19 -0.95 -10.15
C LEU A 277 -1.24 0.27 -9.22
N VAL A 278 -1.97 0.19 -8.11
CA VAL A 278 -1.98 1.24 -7.06
C VAL A 278 -0.58 1.55 -6.54
N GLN A 279 0.23 0.52 -6.32
CA GLN A 279 1.59 0.69 -5.81
C GLN A 279 2.53 1.32 -6.85
N ILE A 280 2.36 0.96 -8.12
CA ILE A 280 3.14 1.57 -9.22
C ILE A 280 2.86 3.08 -9.29
N VAL A 281 1.59 3.48 -9.32
CA VAL A 281 1.21 4.90 -9.36
C VAL A 281 1.69 5.62 -8.10
N ALA A 282 1.51 5.02 -6.92
CA ALA A 282 1.99 5.59 -5.67
C ALA A 282 3.51 5.84 -5.68
N ALA A 283 4.30 4.92 -6.22
CA ALA A 283 5.75 5.07 -6.31
C ALA A 283 6.15 6.28 -7.18
N VAL A 284 5.48 6.46 -8.33
CA VAL A 284 5.69 7.62 -9.22
C VAL A 284 5.33 8.93 -8.49
N VAL A 285 4.18 8.99 -7.83
CA VAL A 285 3.72 10.18 -7.11
C VAL A 285 4.63 10.54 -5.94
N PHE A 286 5.07 9.54 -5.16
CA PHE A 286 6.02 9.75 -4.06
C PHE A 286 7.36 10.31 -4.52
N GLY A 287 7.81 9.98 -5.74
CA GLY A 287 9.00 10.56 -6.33
C GLY A 287 8.89 12.07 -6.60
N ILE A 288 7.68 12.55 -6.91
CA ILE A 288 7.41 13.97 -7.24
C ILE A 288 7.11 14.80 -5.97
N THR A 289 6.56 14.19 -4.93
CA THR A 289 6.07 14.87 -3.72
C THR A 289 7.10 15.77 -3.03
N PRO A 290 8.40 15.42 -2.86
CA PRO A 290 9.39 16.32 -2.25
C PRO A 290 9.62 17.60 -3.05
N GLY A 291 9.63 17.50 -4.38
CA GLY A 291 9.73 18.67 -5.27
C GLY A 291 8.53 19.61 -5.14
N LEU A 292 7.31 19.05 -5.07
CA LEU A 292 6.09 19.81 -4.83
C LEU A 292 6.12 20.51 -3.47
N GLY A 293 6.62 19.85 -2.42
CA GLY A 293 6.80 20.45 -1.10
C GLY A 293 7.73 21.68 -1.13
N GLY A 294 8.82 21.61 -1.89
CA GLY A 294 9.72 22.75 -2.11
C GLY A 294 9.05 23.94 -2.83
N ILE A 295 8.24 23.65 -3.87
CA ILE A 295 7.48 24.68 -4.61
C ILE A 295 6.44 25.35 -3.69
N ILE A 296 5.70 24.57 -2.89
CA ILE A 296 4.75 25.12 -1.90
C ILE A 296 5.49 25.97 -0.85
N GLY A 297 6.63 25.50 -0.37
CA GLY A 297 7.46 26.22 0.60
C GLY A 297 8.03 27.53 0.07
N SER A 298 8.27 27.65 -1.24
CA SER A 298 8.68 28.92 -1.89
C SER A 298 7.53 29.90 -2.16
N GLY A 299 6.28 29.50 -1.91
CA GLY A 299 5.08 30.34 -2.13
C GLY A 299 4.57 30.37 -3.57
N ASP A 300 5.16 29.62 -4.50
CA ASP A 300 4.72 29.56 -5.91
C ASP A 300 3.51 28.63 -6.07
N LEU A 301 2.35 29.09 -5.59
CA LEU A 301 1.11 28.31 -5.62
C LEU A 301 0.60 28.03 -7.04
N LYS A 302 0.91 28.90 -8.02
CA LYS A 302 0.54 28.66 -9.43
C LYS A 302 1.29 27.45 -9.99
N LYS A 303 2.60 27.39 -9.76
CA LYS A 303 3.42 26.25 -10.15
C LYS A 303 3.04 24.97 -9.39
N ALA A 304 2.70 25.08 -8.11
CA ALA A 304 2.19 23.96 -7.32
C ALA A 304 0.87 23.40 -7.89
N ALA A 305 -0.04 24.27 -8.34
CA ALA A 305 -1.29 23.88 -9.00
C ALA A 305 -1.04 23.15 -10.32
N MET A 306 -0.09 23.60 -11.14
CA MET A 306 0.31 22.93 -12.39
C MET A 306 0.87 21.53 -12.10
N VAL A 307 1.80 21.40 -11.14
CA VAL A 307 2.39 20.10 -10.76
C VAL A 307 1.33 19.15 -10.22
N ARG A 308 0.36 19.65 -9.41
CA ARG A 308 -0.79 18.83 -9.00
C ARG A 308 -1.58 18.30 -10.20
N GLY A 309 -1.87 19.17 -11.16
CA GLY A 309 -2.55 18.79 -12.41
C GLY A 309 -1.82 17.68 -13.16
N GLU A 310 -0.48 17.79 -13.25
CA GLU A 310 0.37 16.75 -13.86
C GLU A 310 0.33 15.41 -13.08
N ILE A 311 0.38 15.45 -11.75
CA ILE A 311 0.27 14.25 -10.89
C ILE A 311 -1.08 13.55 -11.13
N MET A 312 -2.18 14.31 -11.15
CA MET A 312 -3.52 13.76 -11.40
C MET A 312 -3.63 13.15 -12.79
N MET A 313 -3.13 13.86 -13.81
CA MET A 313 -3.13 13.39 -15.19
C MET A 313 -2.29 12.11 -15.36
N LEU A 314 -1.07 12.06 -14.81
CA LEU A 314 -0.21 10.88 -14.85
C LEU A 314 -0.87 9.70 -14.15
N SER A 315 -1.51 9.91 -13.02
CA SER A 315 -2.24 8.86 -12.30
C SER A 315 -3.38 8.29 -13.14
N TRP A 316 -4.19 9.15 -13.77
CA TRP A 316 -5.23 8.75 -14.70
C TRP A 316 -4.66 7.97 -15.89
N LEU A 317 -3.61 8.47 -16.53
CA LEU A 317 -2.97 7.86 -17.69
C LEU A 317 -2.46 6.45 -17.39
N ILE A 318 -1.61 6.32 -16.38
CA ILE A 318 -1.03 5.02 -15.98
C ILE A 318 -2.15 4.04 -15.65
N PHE A 319 -3.16 4.51 -14.90
CA PHE A 319 -4.28 3.67 -14.50
C PHE A 319 -5.16 3.23 -15.67
N THR A 320 -5.43 4.12 -16.62
CA THR A 320 -6.22 3.80 -17.81
C THR A 320 -5.49 2.80 -18.70
N ILE A 321 -4.21 3.04 -18.97
CA ILE A 321 -3.41 2.20 -19.87
C ILE A 321 -3.25 0.79 -19.30
N LEU A 322 -2.76 0.67 -18.07
CA LEU A 322 -2.51 -0.63 -17.44
C LEU A 322 -3.82 -1.30 -17.02
N GLY A 323 -4.80 -0.52 -16.55
CA GLY A 323 -6.13 -1.01 -16.18
C GLY A 323 -6.88 -1.65 -17.34
N SER A 324 -6.76 -1.08 -18.56
CA SER A 324 -7.32 -1.68 -19.77
C SER A 324 -6.72 -3.08 -20.06
N GLY A 325 -5.39 -3.21 -19.92
CA GLY A 325 -4.72 -4.50 -20.04
C GLY A 325 -5.16 -5.49 -18.96
N ILE A 326 -5.29 -5.03 -17.71
CA ILE A 326 -5.76 -5.86 -16.60
C ILE A 326 -7.20 -6.31 -16.87
N LEU A 327 -8.10 -5.41 -17.27
CA LEU A 327 -9.51 -5.74 -17.50
C LEU A 327 -9.69 -6.80 -18.57
N LEU A 328 -8.89 -6.77 -19.63
CA LEU A 328 -8.90 -7.77 -20.68
C LEU A 328 -8.27 -9.11 -20.24
N CYS A 329 -7.17 -9.07 -19.51
CA CYS A 329 -6.32 -10.25 -19.27
C CYS A 329 -6.55 -10.91 -17.90
N ASN A 330 -7.24 -10.26 -16.94
CA ASN A 330 -7.28 -10.72 -15.54
C ASN A 330 -7.92 -12.11 -15.36
N ARG A 331 -8.94 -12.44 -16.16
CA ARG A 331 -9.56 -13.78 -16.16
C ARG A 331 -8.53 -14.86 -16.47
N GLU A 332 -7.83 -14.70 -17.57
CA GLU A 332 -6.82 -15.66 -18.02
C GLU A 332 -5.61 -15.71 -17.11
N PHE A 333 -5.23 -14.56 -16.56
CA PHE A 333 -4.19 -14.49 -15.56
C PHE A 333 -4.53 -15.31 -14.32
N VAL A 334 -5.70 -15.09 -13.70
CA VAL A 334 -6.13 -15.84 -12.51
C VAL A 334 -6.24 -17.33 -12.83
N ARG A 335 -6.79 -17.68 -14.00
CA ARG A 335 -6.90 -19.07 -14.45
C ARG A 335 -5.52 -19.77 -14.52
N LEU A 336 -4.54 -19.13 -15.15
CA LEU A 336 -3.19 -19.68 -15.32
C LEU A 336 -2.40 -19.70 -14.01
N TRP A 337 -2.67 -18.72 -13.13
CA TRP A 337 -1.91 -18.51 -11.91
C TRP A 337 -2.35 -19.41 -10.76
N VAL A 338 -3.66 -19.48 -10.51
CA VAL A 338 -4.23 -20.18 -9.35
C VAL A 338 -5.39 -21.13 -9.68
N GLY A 339 -5.97 -21.06 -10.87
CA GLY A 339 -7.12 -21.84 -11.30
C GLY A 339 -8.33 -20.98 -11.66
N ALA A 340 -9.21 -21.51 -12.53
CA ALA A 340 -10.34 -20.76 -13.08
C ALA A 340 -11.40 -20.40 -12.04
N ASP A 341 -11.58 -21.24 -11.02
CA ASP A 341 -12.63 -21.12 -10.00
C ASP A 341 -12.42 -19.91 -9.08
N HIS A 342 -11.23 -19.34 -9.07
CA HIS A 342 -10.85 -18.21 -8.21
C HIS A 342 -11.03 -16.83 -8.87
N TYR A 343 -11.73 -16.73 -9.99
CA TYR A 343 -12.00 -15.46 -10.67
C TYR A 343 -13.39 -14.92 -10.35
N ALA A 344 -13.44 -13.72 -9.75
CA ALA A 344 -14.69 -13.09 -9.32
C ALA A 344 -15.59 -12.60 -10.48
N GLY A 345 -15.06 -12.51 -11.72
CA GLY A 345 -15.80 -12.05 -12.88
C GLY A 345 -15.38 -10.69 -13.42
N ALA A 346 -15.87 -10.35 -14.63
CA ALA A 346 -15.50 -9.12 -15.32
C ALA A 346 -16.06 -7.86 -14.63
N LEU A 347 -17.33 -7.89 -14.20
CA LEU A 347 -17.95 -6.76 -13.49
C LEU A 347 -17.24 -6.45 -12.15
N PRO A 348 -16.99 -7.42 -11.25
CA PRO A 348 -16.14 -7.20 -10.10
C PRO A 348 -14.76 -6.63 -10.45
N THR A 349 -14.09 -7.14 -11.50
CA THR A 349 -12.78 -6.61 -11.92
C THR A 349 -12.86 -5.14 -12.33
N LEU A 350 -13.86 -4.74 -13.11
CA LEU A 350 -14.11 -3.34 -13.49
C LEU A 350 -14.35 -2.46 -12.26
N LEU A 351 -15.23 -2.89 -11.37
CA LEU A 351 -15.56 -2.15 -10.15
C LEU A 351 -14.34 -2.01 -9.21
N ILE A 352 -13.53 -3.06 -9.08
CA ILE A 352 -12.26 -3.01 -8.34
C ILE A 352 -11.30 -1.98 -8.95
N LEU A 353 -11.15 -1.94 -10.28
CA LEU A 353 -10.34 -0.92 -10.94
C LEU A 353 -10.88 0.49 -10.67
N LEU A 354 -12.19 0.71 -10.74
CA LEU A 354 -12.80 2.00 -10.40
C LEU A 354 -12.56 2.38 -8.93
N LEU A 355 -12.64 1.42 -8.02
CA LEU A 355 -12.32 1.63 -6.60
C LEU A 355 -10.85 2.01 -6.39
N MET A 356 -9.93 1.40 -7.13
CA MET A 356 -8.49 1.66 -7.02
C MET A 356 -8.09 3.02 -7.60
N ILE A 357 -8.68 3.43 -8.74
CA ILE A 357 -8.41 4.78 -9.29
C ILE A 357 -8.97 5.86 -8.36
N GLN A 358 -10.17 5.68 -7.81
CA GLN A 358 -10.74 6.58 -6.82
C GLN A 358 -9.81 6.73 -5.61
N LEU A 359 -9.30 5.62 -5.08
CA LEU A 359 -8.36 5.60 -3.96
C LEU A 359 -7.08 6.37 -4.25
N ILE A 360 -6.50 6.20 -5.44
CA ILE A 360 -5.28 6.90 -5.86
C ILE A 360 -5.50 8.41 -5.92
N LEU A 361 -6.60 8.85 -6.53
CA LEU A 361 -6.91 10.28 -6.66
C LEU A 361 -7.12 10.92 -5.28
N ILE A 362 -7.86 10.24 -4.39
CA ILE A 362 -8.02 10.66 -2.99
C ILE A 362 -6.66 10.75 -2.27
N ARG A 363 -5.78 9.75 -2.43
CA ARG A 363 -4.44 9.73 -1.83
C ARG A 363 -3.54 10.83 -2.34
N ASN A 364 -3.59 11.14 -3.63
CA ASN A 364 -2.79 12.20 -4.22
C ASN A 364 -3.13 13.56 -3.59
N ASP A 365 -4.41 13.90 -3.49
CA ASP A 365 -4.85 15.13 -2.82
C ASP A 365 -4.56 15.09 -1.31
N ALA A 366 -4.74 13.95 -0.65
CA ALA A 366 -4.39 13.78 0.75
C ALA A 366 -2.90 14.05 1.03
N ASN A 367 -2.00 13.60 0.14
CA ASN A 367 -0.56 13.87 0.25
C ASN A 367 -0.24 15.37 0.08
N ILE A 368 -0.98 16.07 -0.79
CA ILE A 368 -0.82 17.52 -0.96
C ILE A 368 -1.31 18.27 0.29
N ILE A 369 -2.43 17.85 0.87
CA ILE A 369 -2.93 18.43 2.13
C ILE A 369 -1.91 18.24 3.26
N ASP A 370 -1.16 17.12 3.28
CA ASP A 370 -0.09 16.93 4.27
C ASP A 370 1.00 18.00 4.19
N LEU A 371 1.30 18.48 2.98
CA LEU A 371 2.27 19.56 2.78
C LEU A 371 1.76 20.92 3.27
N THR A 372 0.44 21.10 3.41
CA THR A 372 -0.18 22.32 3.96
C THR A 372 -0.28 22.35 5.49
N LEU A 373 0.03 21.21 6.16
CA LEU A 373 -0.06 21.01 7.61
C LEU A 373 -1.47 21.16 8.21
N VAL A 374 -2.54 21.17 7.40
CA VAL A 374 -3.94 21.23 7.87
C VAL A 374 -4.47 19.81 8.14
N LEU A 375 -3.77 19.07 8.99
CA LEU A 375 -4.04 17.66 9.28
C LEU A 375 -5.41 17.39 9.92
N PRO A 376 -5.90 18.16 10.92
CA PRO A 376 -7.14 17.83 11.61
C PRO A 376 -8.34 17.70 10.67
N ARG A 377 -8.55 18.69 9.79
CA ARG A 377 -9.67 18.69 8.83
C ARG A 377 -9.60 17.53 7.84
N LYS A 378 -8.40 17.20 7.35
CA LYS A 378 -8.16 16.05 6.48
C LYS A 378 -8.54 14.75 7.19
N VAL A 379 -8.07 14.56 8.43
CA VAL A 379 -8.29 13.32 9.20
C VAL A 379 -9.77 13.13 9.52
N LEU A 380 -10.45 14.19 9.96
CA LEU A 380 -11.89 14.12 10.27
C LEU A 380 -12.74 13.82 9.03
N ALA A 381 -12.47 14.50 7.91
CA ALA A 381 -13.15 14.20 6.65
C ALA A 381 -12.86 12.77 6.19
N GLY A 382 -11.59 12.35 6.28
CA GLY A 382 -11.15 11.00 5.95
C GLY A 382 -11.85 9.94 6.80
N LEU A 383 -12.00 10.17 8.11
CA LEU A 383 -12.67 9.27 9.03
C LEU A 383 -14.16 9.14 8.67
N GLY A 384 -14.86 10.26 8.47
CA GLY A 384 -16.28 10.26 8.08
C GLY A 384 -16.53 9.53 6.77
N GLY A 385 -15.73 9.83 5.72
CA GLY A 385 -15.85 9.17 4.42
C GLY A 385 -15.48 7.67 4.46
N ALA A 386 -14.45 7.29 5.22
CA ALA A 386 -14.05 5.90 5.33
C ALA A 386 -15.03 5.07 6.16
N LEU A 387 -15.54 5.61 7.27
CA LEU A 387 -16.60 4.95 8.07
C LEU A 387 -17.89 4.83 7.27
N GLY A 388 -18.33 5.90 6.59
CA GLY A 388 -19.50 5.87 5.72
C GLY A 388 -19.36 4.78 4.64
N ALA A 389 -18.18 4.65 4.03
CA ALA A 389 -17.91 3.61 3.04
C ALA A 389 -18.05 2.19 3.62
N VAL A 390 -17.48 1.95 4.81
CA VAL A 390 -17.60 0.64 5.48
C VAL A 390 -19.06 0.33 5.83
N VAL A 391 -19.80 1.31 6.36
CA VAL A 391 -21.22 1.12 6.73
C VAL A 391 -22.09 0.83 5.50
N ILE A 392 -21.94 1.63 4.42
CA ILE A 392 -22.71 1.39 3.18
C ILE A 392 -22.37 0.03 2.59
N ALA A 393 -21.09 -0.34 2.54
CA ALA A 393 -20.66 -1.64 2.05
C ALA A 393 -21.21 -2.79 2.91
N ALA A 394 -21.16 -2.66 4.23
CA ALA A 394 -21.71 -3.65 5.15
C ALA A 394 -23.23 -3.83 4.98
N ILE A 395 -23.98 -2.74 4.76
CA ILE A 395 -25.43 -2.80 4.49
C ILE A 395 -25.70 -3.51 3.15
N LEU A 396 -24.99 -3.16 2.08
CA LEU A 396 -25.18 -3.77 0.77
C LEU A 396 -24.83 -5.27 0.75
N VAL A 397 -23.84 -5.67 1.51
CA VAL A 397 -23.46 -7.09 1.62
C VAL A 397 -24.40 -7.81 2.58
N GLY A 398 -24.52 -7.35 3.83
CA GLY A 398 -25.22 -8.10 4.87
C GLY A 398 -26.75 -8.06 4.76
N HIS A 399 -27.34 -6.97 4.25
CA HIS A 399 -28.81 -6.85 4.15
C HIS A 399 -29.33 -7.20 2.74
N PHE A 400 -28.59 -6.83 1.69
CA PHE A 400 -29.02 -7.06 0.31
C PHE A 400 -28.36 -8.30 -0.34
N GLY A 401 -27.40 -8.97 0.33
CA GLY A 401 -26.73 -10.15 -0.19
C GLY A 401 -25.95 -9.87 -1.49
N ALA A 402 -25.48 -8.65 -1.71
CA ALA A 402 -24.92 -8.21 -2.98
C ALA A 402 -23.44 -8.62 -3.18
N GLY A 403 -22.87 -9.42 -2.27
CA GLY A 403 -21.53 -10.01 -2.37
C GLY A 403 -20.41 -9.02 -2.69
N ILE A 404 -19.46 -9.42 -3.53
CA ILE A 404 -18.33 -8.58 -3.97
C ILE A 404 -18.81 -7.28 -4.63
N VAL A 405 -19.84 -7.35 -5.48
CA VAL A 405 -20.36 -6.18 -6.21
C VAL A 405 -20.90 -5.14 -5.23
N GLY A 406 -21.73 -5.56 -4.27
CA GLY A 406 -22.31 -4.67 -3.25
C GLY A 406 -21.22 -4.08 -2.36
N MET A 407 -20.25 -4.88 -1.96
CA MET A 407 -19.11 -4.40 -1.16
C MET A 407 -18.36 -3.29 -1.89
N VAL A 408 -17.97 -3.51 -3.16
CA VAL A 408 -17.19 -2.52 -3.92
C VAL A 408 -18.01 -1.27 -4.22
N LEU A 409 -19.29 -1.40 -4.59
CA LEU A 409 -20.20 -0.26 -4.80
C LEU A 409 -20.38 0.57 -3.51
N GLY A 410 -20.54 -0.08 -2.37
CA GLY A 410 -20.64 0.60 -1.07
C GLY A 410 -19.38 1.38 -0.72
N LEU A 411 -18.21 0.78 -0.95
CA LEU A 411 -16.93 1.46 -0.76
C LEU A 411 -16.75 2.65 -1.72
N LEU A 412 -17.13 2.51 -2.99
CA LEU A 412 -17.10 3.59 -3.98
C LEU A 412 -18.01 4.75 -3.57
N ALA A 413 -19.26 4.45 -3.20
CA ALA A 413 -20.26 5.45 -2.81
C ALA A 413 -19.84 6.23 -1.56
N GLY A 414 -19.40 5.54 -0.51
CA GLY A 414 -19.00 6.21 0.73
C GLY A 414 -17.73 7.04 0.56
N ARG A 415 -16.75 6.57 -0.23
CA ARG A 415 -15.53 7.34 -0.55
C ARG A 415 -15.77 8.48 -1.53
N ALA A 416 -16.91 8.51 -2.25
CA ALA A 416 -17.24 9.62 -3.15
C ALA A 416 -17.22 10.98 -2.43
N VAL A 417 -17.61 11.03 -1.17
CA VAL A 417 -17.50 12.26 -0.34
C VAL A 417 -16.06 12.78 -0.33
N LEU A 418 -15.07 11.92 -0.19
CA LEU A 418 -13.65 12.31 -0.18
C LEU A 418 -13.17 12.75 -1.57
N SER A 419 -13.74 12.18 -2.63
CA SER A 419 -13.46 12.59 -4.01
C SER A 419 -13.91 14.03 -4.32
N PHE A 420 -14.76 14.64 -3.47
CA PHE A 420 -15.13 16.04 -3.55
C PHE A 420 -14.46 16.90 -2.47
N VAL A 421 -14.44 16.43 -1.22
CA VAL A 421 -13.92 17.23 -0.08
C VAL A 421 -12.43 17.52 -0.24
N TYR A 422 -11.60 16.54 -0.62
CA TYR A 422 -10.15 16.76 -0.74
C TYR A 422 -9.77 17.68 -1.92
N PRO A 423 -10.33 17.51 -3.13
CA PRO A 423 -10.13 18.49 -4.19
C PRO A 423 -10.56 19.91 -3.83
N ILE A 424 -11.66 20.08 -3.06
CA ILE A 424 -12.09 21.40 -2.57
C ILE A 424 -11.06 21.97 -1.60
N MET A 425 -10.55 21.18 -0.66
CA MET A 425 -9.52 21.63 0.29
C MET A 425 -8.24 22.06 -0.43
N VAL A 426 -7.75 21.23 -1.35
CA VAL A 426 -6.55 21.53 -2.15
C VAL A 426 -6.80 22.72 -3.06
N GLY A 427 -7.98 22.80 -3.70
CA GLY A 427 -8.35 23.88 -4.58
C GLY A 427 -8.41 25.24 -3.88
N ARG A 428 -8.92 25.29 -2.65
CA ARG A 428 -8.91 26.51 -1.81
C ARG A 428 -7.49 26.95 -1.46
N PHE A 429 -6.60 26.02 -1.21
CA PHE A 429 -5.20 26.31 -0.89
C PHE A 429 -4.42 26.76 -2.12
N LEU A 430 -4.59 26.10 -3.27
CA LEU A 430 -3.85 26.39 -4.51
C LEU A 430 -4.51 27.46 -5.40
N GLY A 431 -5.68 27.99 -5.01
CA GLY A 431 -6.42 28.96 -5.84
C GLY A 431 -7.07 28.35 -7.09
N THR A 432 -7.32 27.03 -7.11
CA THR A 432 -7.93 26.32 -8.25
C THR A 432 -9.40 25.98 -7.95
N PRO A 433 -10.38 26.62 -8.61
CA PRO A 433 -11.79 26.39 -8.35
C PRO A 433 -12.21 24.96 -8.77
N MET A 434 -13.17 24.38 -8.06
CA MET A 434 -13.64 22.99 -8.31
C MET A 434 -14.11 22.80 -9.76
N ARG A 435 -14.72 23.81 -10.36
CA ARG A 435 -15.20 23.77 -11.76
C ARG A 435 -14.06 23.52 -12.76
N SER A 436 -12.88 24.13 -12.55
CA SER A 436 -11.72 23.89 -13.41
C SER A 436 -11.13 22.48 -13.20
N GLN A 437 -11.14 21.98 -11.97
CA GLN A 437 -10.69 20.63 -11.64
C GLN A 437 -11.58 19.56 -12.28
N ILE A 438 -12.91 19.72 -12.21
CA ILE A 438 -13.86 18.82 -12.88
C ILE A 438 -13.66 18.84 -14.40
N ARG A 439 -13.52 20.04 -14.99
CA ARG A 439 -13.29 20.16 -16.44
C ARG A 439 -11.98 19.47 -16.86
N ALA A 440 -10.91 19.59 -16.05
CA ALA A 440 -9.66 18.92 -16.32
C ALA A 440 -9.74 17.39 -16.19
N ALA A 441 -10.58 16.88 -15.28
CA ALA A 441 -10.79 15.45 -15.06
C ALA A 441 -11.75 14.81 -16.09
N LEU A 442 -12.65 15.58 -16.72
CA LEU A 442 -13.71 15.04 -17.58
C LEU A 442 -13.16 14.27 -18.77
N ARG A 443 -12.19 14.84 -19.48
CA ARG A 443 -11.58 14.21 -20.66
C ARG A 443 -10.87 12.89 -20.34
N PRO A 444 -9.97 12.80 -19.32
CA PRO A 444 -9.40 11.54 -18.89
C PRO A 444 -10.46 10.52 -18.42
N ALA A 445 -11.48 10.97 -17.70
CA ALA A 445 -12.56 10.08 -17.22
C ALA A 445 -13.36 9.47 -18.36
N LEU A 446 -13.77 10.26 -19.36
CA LEU A 446 -14.48 9.78 -20.55
C LEU A 446 -13.64 8.78 -21.34
N LEU A 447 -12.35 9.09 -21.52
CA LEU A 447 -11.43 8.18 -22.20
C LEU A 447 -11.29 6.85 -21.45
N SER A 448 -11.08 6.89 -20.13
CA SER A 448 -10.99 5.69 -19.29
C SER A 448 -12.25 4.86 -19.37
N SER A 449 -13.43 5.50 -19.29
CA SER A 449 -14.72 4.82 -19.40
C SER A 449 -14.89 4.13 -20.77
N GLY A 450 -14.52 4.81 -21.86
CA GLY A 450 -14.57 4.24 -23.21
C GLY A 450 -13.61 3.07 -23.40
N LEU A 451 -12.35 3.20 -22.96
CA LEU A 451 -11.36 2.12 -23.04
C LEU A 451 -11.73 0.93 -22.15
N PHE A 452 -12.23 1.17 -20.95
CA PHE A 452 -12.66 0.09 -20.05
C PHE A 452 -13.91 -0.63 -20.57
N ALA A 453 -14.88 0.11 -21.14
CA ALA A 453 -16.04 -0.52 -21.78
C ALA A 453 -15.62 -1.38 -22.99
N LEU A 454 -14.71 -0.86 -23.83
CA LEU A 454 -14.17 -1.59 -24.98
C LEU A 454 -13.41 -2.85 -24.54
N THR A 455 -12.48 -2.74 -23.59
CA THR A 455 -11.69 -3.89 -23.14
C THR A 455 -12.51 -4.90 -22.36
N ALA A 456 -13.51 -4.48 -21.59
CA ALA A 456 -14.46 -5.37 -20.95
C ALA A 456 -15.29 -6.15 -21.98
N SER A 457 -15.80 -5.48 -23.03
CA SER A 457 -16.53 -6.12 -24.11
C SER A 457 -15.65 -7.12 -24.89
N LEU A 458 -14.43 -6.73 -25.24
CA LEU A 458 -13.46 -7.62 -25.90
C LEU A 458 -13.12 -8.84 -25.04
N GLY A 459 -13.02 -8.70 -23.73
CA GLY A 459 -12.74 -9.80 -22.79
C GLY A 459 -13.83 -10.88 -22.75
N VAL A 460 -15.05 -10.55 -23.15
CA VAL A 460 -16.14 -11.54 -23.33
C VAL A 460 -15.93 -12.38 -24.58
N TRP A 461 -15.42 -11.77 -25.65
CA TRP A 461 -15.24 -12.42 -26.97
C TRP A 461 -13.90 -13.16 -27.10
N ILE A 462 -12.85 -12.62 -26.49
CA ILE A 462 -11.50 -13.21 -26.52
C ILE A 462 -11.41 -14.29 -25.44
N GLN A 463 -11.85 -15.49 -25.79
CA GLN A 463 -11.60 -16.68 -24.98
C GLN A 463 -10.33 -17.34 -25.51
N LEU A 464 -9.25 -17.28 -24.71
CA LEU A 464 -8.04 -18.05 -25.03
C LEU A 464 -8.36 -19.53 -24.80
N GLU A 465 -7.85 -20.40 -25.71
CA GLU A 465 -8.00 -21.84 -25.56
C GLU A 465 -7.50 -22.33 -24.19
N PRO A 466 -8.09 -23.40 -23.62
CA PRO A 466 -7.80 -23.90 -22.28
C PRO A 466 -6.39 -24.54 -22.13
N ASP A 467 -5.44 -24.12 -22.93
CA ASP A 467 -4.07 -24.56 -22.88
C ASP A 467 -3.40 -24.11 -21.55
N VAL A 468 -2.64 -25.01 -20.92
CA VAL A 468 -1.93 -24.78 -19.66
C VAL A 468 -0.46 -25.02 -19.89
N GLY A 469 0.32 -23.98 -20.07
CA GLY A 469 1.75 -24.13 -20.30
C GLY A 469 2.46 -22.81 -20.56
N PHE A 470 3.75 -22.86 -20.85
CA PHE A 470 4.56 -21.69 -21.14
C PHE A 470 4.02 -20.87 -22.32
N GLY A 471 3.47 -21.53 -23.35
CA GLY A 471 2.84 -20.88 -24.49
C GLY A 471 1.62 -20.02 -24.12
N ALA A 472 0.81 -20.47 -23.15
CA ALA A 472 -0.34 -19.68 -22.66
C ALA A 472 0.13 -18.40 -21.96
N TRP A 473 1.19 -18.46 -21.15
CA TRP A 473 1.78 -17.27 -20.51
C TRP A 473 2.36 -16.30 -21.55
N LEU A 474 2.99 -16.78 -22.61
CA LEU A 474 3.50 -15.92 -23.69
C LEU A 474 2.36 -15.21 -24.43
N ARG A 475 1.30 -15.95 -24.76
CA ARG A 475 0.09 -15.37 -25.41
C ARG A 475 -0.54 -14.30 -24.52
N LEU A 476 -0.69 -14.57 -23.22
CA LEU A 476 -1.21 -13.61 -22.26
C LEU A 476 -0.35 -12.34 -22.17
N LEU A 477 0.97 -12.49 -22.08
CA LEU A 477 1.92 -11.37 -22.08
C LEU A 477 1.87 -10.55 -23.37
N PHE A 478 1.76 -11.22 -24.52
CA PHE A 478 1.61 -10.53 -25.80
C PHE A 478 0.29 -9.76 -25.88
N LEU A 479 -0.82 -10.37 -25.48
CA LEU A 479 -2.14 -9.74 -25.44
C LEU A 479 -2.15 -8.53 -24.48
N PHE A 480 -1.56 -8.68 -23.31
CA PHE A 480 -1.41 -7.60 -22.36
C PHE A 480 -0.58 -6.45 -22.92
N ALA A 481 0.59 -6.74 -23.51
CA ALA A 481 1.49 -5.75 -24.10
C ALA A 481 0.82 -5.02 -25.29
N ALA A 482 0.12 -5.75 -26.17
CA ALA A 482 -0.62 -5.18 -27.29
C ALA A 482 -1.74 -4.24 -26.80
N THR A 483 -2.51 -4.68 -25.79
CA THR A 483 -3.60 -3.86 -25.22
C THR A 483 -3.06 -2.60 -24.54
N VAL A 484 -2.00 -2.73 -23.74
CA VAL A 484 -1.32 -1.61 -23.08
C VAL A 484 -0.74 -0.65 -24.12
N GLY A 485 -0.12 -1.16 -25.19
CA GLY A 485 0.43 -0.34 -26.28
C GLY A 485 -0.68 0.44 -27.00
N MET A 486 -1.78 -0.22 -27.34
CA MET A 486 -2.92 0.41 -28.03
C MET A 486 -3.63 1.42 -27.12
N ALA A 487 -3.92 1.05 -25.86
CA ALA A 487 -4.48 1.97 -24.87
C ALA A 487 -3.56 3.17 -24.62
N GLY A 488 -2.23 2.95 -24.60
CA GLY A 488 -1.22 3.99 -24.51
C GLY A 488 -1.27 4.96 -25.69
N LEU A 489 -1.31 4.45 -26.91
CA LEU A 489 -1.42 5.25 -28.12
C LEU A 489 -2.70 6.10 -28.14
N VAL A 490 -3.85 5.49 -27.85
CA VAL A 490 -5.13 6.19 -27.76
C VAL A 490 -5.14 7.22 -26.64
N SER A 491 -4.60 6.87 -25.47
CA SER A 491 -4.50 7.80 -24.34
C SER A 491 -3.59 9.01 -24.64
N PHE A 492 -2.50 8.79 -25.36
CA PHE A 492 -1.59 9.85 -25.78
C PHE A 492 -2.21 10.75 -26.85
N THR A 493 -2.89 10.17 -27.85
CA THR A 493 -3.46 10.94 -28.98
C THR A 493 -4.78 11.60 -28.64
N VAL A 494 -5.68 10.93 -27.90
CA VAL A 494 -7.03 11.43 -27.58
C VAL A 494 -7.09 11.99 -26.16
N GLY A 495 -6.40 11.38 -25.19
CA GLY A 495 -6.50 11.72 -23.77
C GLY A 495 -5.80 13.01 -23.39
N LEU A 496 -4.67 13.33 -24.02
CA LEU A 496 -3.85 14.50 -23.70
C LEU A 496 -4.17 15.70 -24.61
N SER A 497 -4.11 16.91 -24.02
CA SER A 497 -4.12 18.15 -24.81
C SER A 497 -2.80 18.32 -25.58
N GLN A 498 -2.78 19.19 -26.58
CA GLN A 498 -1.55 19.47 -27.34
C GLN A 498 -0.42 19.97 -26.45
N GLU A 499 -0.71 20.86 -25.50
CA GLU A 499 0.26 21.37 -24.54
C GLU A 499 0.83 20.26 -23.64
N GLN A 500 -0.03 19.35 -23.16
CA GLN A 500 0.38 18.21 -22.35
C GLN A 500 1.26 17.24 -23.13
N ARG A 501 0.93 16.96 -24.39
CA ARG A 501 1.76 16.12 -25.28
C ARG A 501 3.15 16.71 -25.49
N HIS A 502 3.23 18.03 -25.77
CA HIS A 502 4.50 18.73 -25.92
C HIS A 502 5.33 18.71 -24.63
N SER A 503 4.71 18.94 -23.47
CA SER A 503 5.40 18.88 -22.17
C SER A 503 5.98 17.50 -21.88
N ILE A 504 5.22 16.44 -22.12
CA ILE A 504 5.67 15.05 -21.91
C ILE A 504 6.79 14.70 -22.92
N ALA A 505 6.61 15.00 -24.20
CA ALA A 505 7.62 14.72 -25.23
C ALA A 505 8.94 15.44 -24.93
N HIS A 506 8.90 16.69 -24.51
CA HIS A 506 10.10 17.46 -24.13
C HIS A 506 10.80 16.88 -22.89
N ARG A 507 10.04 16.40 -21.88
CA ARG A 507 10.65 15.75 -20.70
C ARG A 507 11.27 14.40 -21.03
N LEU A 508 10.61 13.59 -21.87
CA LEU A 508 11.15 12.30 -22.33
C LEU A 508 12.43 12.48 -23.15
N SER A 509 12.47 13.44 -24.06
CA SER A 509 13.68 13.77 -24.83
C SER A 509 14.81 14.28 -23.92
N GLY A 510 14.49 15.07 -22.89
CA GLY A 510 15.46 15.53 -21.89
C GLY A 510 16.05 14.38 -21.07
N LEU A 511 15.24 13.38 -20.70
CA LEU A 511 15.69 12.17 -20.01
C LEU A 511 16.55 11.30 -20.94
N ALA A 512 16.14 11.06 -22.18
CA ALA A 512 16.90 10.31 -23.17
C ALA A 512 18.28 10.93 -23.41
N ASN A 513 18.36 12.25 -23.57
CA ASN A 513 19.61 13.00 -23.72
C ASN A 513 20.49 12.97 -22.45
N SER A 514 19.90 12.91 -21.27
CA SER A 514 20.65 12.79 -20.01
C SER A 514 21.22 11.38 -19.80
N PHE A 515 20.55 10.34 -20.28
CA PHE A 515 21.05 8.96 -20.29
C PHE A 515 22.16 8.78 -21.34
N SER A 516 21.97 9.32 -22.55
CA SER A 516 22.99 9.28 -23.61
C SER A 516 24.29 10.01 -23.26
N LYS A 517 24.26 11.04 -22.41
CA LYS A 517 25.45 11.75 -21.91
C LYS A 517 26.14 11.05 -20.73
N ARG A 518 25.56 9.98 -20.18
CA ARG A 518 26.12 9.22 -19.03
C ARG A 518 26.66 7.85 -19.42
N LEU A 519 26.35 7.38 -20.63
CA LEU A 519 26.98 6.24 -21.33
C LEU A 519 28.14 6.75 -22.20
#